data_5dd5a3bc851f078f50a916202bee42f9
#
_entry.id   5dd5a3bc851f078f50a916202bee42f9
#
_cell.length_a   1.000
_cell.length_b   1.000
_cell.length_c   1.000
_cell.angle_alpha   90.00
_cell.angle_beta   90.00
_cell.angle_gamma   90.00
#
_symmetry.space_group_name_H-M   'P 1'
#
loop_
_entity.id
_entity.type
_entity.pdbx_description
1 polymer ?
#
loop_
_entity_poly.entity_id
_entity_poly.type
_entity_poly.pdbx_seq_one_letter_code
_entity_poly.pdbx_strand_id
1 'polypeptide(L)'
;MIKLNFNDLEIFITVCEEASINKAAIKLRYAQSNISQRISKLENELGVVLLFRNQKGAKATKAGEEFLAYSKKVLRDTETIKNKMKNNTMSILCSELLFNYLSESEEIMMSNNSINFISSGNIRKAIEKNNYDKVISFIKINDSNYRLSNVDTMKVTLYSNGSNYDKEALLINKDEFCPLRKITLDNKLDSQRVMEIDSLAAIINLVKQGKGKALLPMTFENKRDIVQDISKIFEVNYFTYNHIMHH
;
A
#
# COMPACT_ATOMS: atom_id res chain seq x y z
N MET A 1 13.09 35.06 -8.83
CA MET A 1 12.41 33.85 -9.31
C MET A 1 13.21 32.65 -8.82
N ILE A 2 12.63 31.78 -8.01
CA ILE A 2 13.29 30.60 -7.43
C ILE A 2 13.61 29.62 -8.57
N LYS A 3 14.88 29.21 -8.70
CA LYS A 3 15.34 28.24 -9.72
C LYS A 3 15.59 26.87 -9.09
N LEU A 4 14.53 26.24 -8.57
CA LEU A 4 14.62 24.86 -8.10
C LEU A 4 14.76 23.89 -9.26
N ASN A 5 15.70 22.93 -9.13
CA ASN A 5 15.81 21.86 -10.09
C ASN A 5 15.66 20.49 -9.38
N PHE A 6 15.15 19.49 -10.10
CA PHE A 6 14.88 18.15 -9.54
C PHE A 6 16.11 17.50 -8.89
N ASN A 7 17.29 17.72 -9.44
CA ASN A 7 18.51 17.18 -8.89
C ASN A 7 18.86 17.78 -7.52
N ASP A 8 18.50 19.07 -7.26
CA ASP A 8 18.70 19.68 -5.94
C ASP A 8 17.75 19.07 -4.90
N LEU A 9 16.52 18.70 -5.31
CA LEU A 9 15.58 18.01 -4.45
C LEU A 9 16.09 16.61 -4.09
N GLU A 10 16.60 15.84 -5.07
CA GLU A 10 17.16 14.50 -4.85
C GLU A 10 18.37 14.55 -3.92
N ILE A 11 19.27 15.49 -4.14
CA ILE A 11 20.45 15.72 -3.29
C ILE A 11 20.01 16.02 -1.84
N PHE A 12 19.07 16.94 -1.64
CA PHE A 12 18.59 17.30 -0.32
C PHE A 12 17.95 16.12 0.41
N ILE A 13 17.08 15.37 -0.27
CA ILE A 13 16.45 14.15 0.27
C ILE A 13 17.53 13.16 0.71
N THR A 14 18.50 12.88 -0.17
CA THR A 14 19.57 11.92 0.11
C THR A 14 20.41 12.35 1.30
N VAL A 15 20.74 13.64 1.44
CA VAL A 15 21.49 14.16 2.61
C VAL A 15 20.69 13.96 3.91
N CYS A 16 19.38 14.20 3.89
CA CYS A 16 18.52 13.97 5.05
C CYS A 16 18.42 12.49 5.43
N GLU A 17 18.30 11.61 4.45
CA GLU A 17 18.19 10.15 4.68
C GLU A 17 19.49 9.53 5.20
N GLU A 18 20.63 9.96 4.64
CA GLU A 18 21.95 9.48 5.09
C GLU A 18 22.45 10.19 6.37
N ALA A 19 21.76 11.26 6.79
CA ALA A 19 22.16 12.15 7.89
C ALA A 19 23.64 12.62 7.76
N SER A 20 24.17 12.66 6.54
CA SER A 20 25.58 12.93 6.24
C SER A 20 25.79 13.37 4.80
N ILE A 21 26.43 14.52 4.63
CA ILE A 21 26.80 15.03 3.30
C ILE A 21 27.80 14.08 2.59
N ASN A 22 28.77 13.52 3.35
CA ASN A 22 29.74 12.58 2.79
C ASN A 22 29.11 11.30 2.27
N LYS A 23 28.22 10.69 3.08
CA LYS A 23 27.52 9.48 2.66
C LYS A 23 26.59 9.73 1.46
N ALA A 24 25.88 10.86 1.46
CA ALA A 24 25.07 11.28 0.31
C ALA A 24 25.91 11.48 -0.96
N ALA A 25 27.08 12.10 -0.83
CA ALA A 25 28.01 12.30 -1.94
C ALA A 25 28.47 10.97 -2.54
N ILE A 26 28.84 9.99 -1.71
CA ILE A 26 29.22 8.64 -2.16
C ILE A 26 28.05 7.97 -2.87
N LYS A 27 26.84 8.01 -2.27
CA LYS A 27 25.64 7.38 -2.81
C LYS A 27 25.24 7.94 -4.17
N LEU A 28 25.34 9.27 -4.32
CA LEU A 28 24.98 10.00 -5.54
C LEU A 28 26.14 10.11 -6.54
N ARG A 29 27.34 9.62 -6.21
CA ARG A 29 28.56 9.71 -7.03
C ARG A 29 28.97 11.15 -7.35
N TYR A 30 28.84 12.05 -6.38
CA TYR A 30 29.32 13.44 -6.44
C TYR A 30 30.51 13.67 -5.51
N ALA A 31 31.26 14.74 -5.76
CA ALA A 31 32.20 15.26 -4.77
C ALA A 31 31.44 15.89 -3.59
N GLN A 32 31.92 15.72 -2.36
CA GLN A 32 31.30 16.28 -1.15
C GLN A 32 31.17 17.81 -1.22
N SER A 33 32.18 18.50 -1.79
CA SER A 33 32.14 19.96 -2.01
C SER A 33 30.99 20.38 -2.92
N ASN A 34 30.68 19.59 -3.95
CA ASN A 34 29.58 19.85 -4.88
C ASN A 34 28.22 19.75 -4.14
N ILE A 35 28.00 18.67 -3.36
CA ILE A 35 26.78 18.53 -2.54
C ILE A 35 26.64 19.72 -1.59
N SER A 36 27.72 20.10 -0.86
CA SER A 36 27.69 21.23 0.08
C SER A 36 27.33 22.55 -0.60
N GLN A 37 27.92 22.82 -1.78
CA GLN A 37 27.62 24.04 -2.57
C GLN A 37 26.18 24.07 -3.04
N ARG A 38 25.66 22.94 -3.52
CA ARG A 38 24.27 22.85 -4.01
C ARG A 38 23.26 23.04 -2.88
N ILE A 39 23.49 22.44 -1.72
CA ILE A 39 22.64 22.68 -0.53
C ILE A 39 22.71 24.14 -0.10
N SER A 40 23.91 24.75 -0.02
CA SER A 40 24.03 26.15 0.35
C SER A 40 23.35 27.10 -0.65
N LYS A 41 23.43 26.79 -1.95
CA LYS A 41 22.70 27.52 -2.98
C LYS A 41 21.20 27.40 -2.81
N LEU A 42 20.69 26.21 -2.52
CA LEU A 42 19.27 25.94 -2.25
C LEU A 42 18.78 26.74 -1.03
N GLU A 43 19.53 26.73 0.08
CA GLU A 43 19.24 27.50 1.29
C GLU A 43 19.19 29.01 1.01
N ASN A 44 20.14 29.51 0.20
CA ASN A 44 20.18 30.92 -0.20
C ASN A 44 18.99 31.30 -1.09
N GLU A 45 18.60 30.46 -2.05
CA GLU A 45 17.46 30.71 -2.93
C GLU A 45 16.12 30.70 -2.17
N LEU A 46 16.01 29.88 -1.13
CA LEU A 46 14.83 29.80 -0.27
C LEU A 46 14.85 30.83 0.87
N GLY A 47 16.01 31.42 1.15
CA GLY A 47 16.18 32.39 2.23
C GLY A 47 16.11 31.77 3.64
N VAL A 48 16.23 30.44 3.75
CA VAL A 48 16.14 29.71 5.03
C VAL A 48 17.21 28.61 5.13
N VAL A 49 17.65 28.32 6.34
CA VAL A 49 18.57 27.21 6.64
C VAL A 49 17.75 25.93 6.73
N LEU A 50 18.10 24.97 5.89
CA LEU A 50 17.41 23.67 5.83
C LEU A 50 18.11 22.58 6.65
N LEU A 51 19.45 22.70 6.86
CA LEU A 51 20.25 21.68 7.54
C LEU A 51 21.09 22.29 8.66
N PHE A 52 21.01 21.70 9.85
CA PHE A 52 22.05 21.83 10.87
C PHE A 52 23.22 20.92 10.51
N ARG A 53 24.42 21.46 10.40
CA ARG A 53 25.64 20.71 10.04
C ARG A 53 26.62 20.79 11.19
N ASN A 54 27.15 19.66 11.63
CA ASN A 54 28.20 19.59 12.64
C ASN A 54 29.10 18.37 12.36
N GLN A 55 30.12 18.17 13.23
CA GLN A 55 31.04 17.03 13.10
C GLN A 55 30.35 15.65 13.19
N LYS A 56 29.13 15.58 13.73
CA LYS A 56 28.36 14.33 13.85
C LYS A 56 27.48 14.06 12.61
N GLY A 57 27.36 15.01 11.68
CA GLY A 57 26.59 14.84 10.45
C GLY A 57 25.72 16.04 10.08
N ALA A 58 24.62 15.76 9.36
CA ALA A 58 23.65 16.74 8.92
C ALA A 58 22.23 16.33 9.38
N LYS A 59 21.49 17.27 9.99
CA LYS A 59 20.11 17.05 10.45
C LYS A 59 19.22 18.17 9.91
N ALA A 60 18.01 17.82 9.44
CA ALA A 60 17.04 18.80 8.98
C ALA A 60 16.62 19.75 10.11
N THR A 61 16.47 21.04 9.79
CA THR A 61 15.76 22.03 10.61
C THR A 61 14.26 21.82 10.49
N LYS A 62 13.42 22.56 11.23
CA LYS A 62 11.97 22.52 11.03
C LYS A 62 11.58 22.89 9.59
N ALA A 63 12.18 23.95 9.04
CA ALA A 63 12.00 24.30 7.62
C ALA A 63 12.52 23.22 6.67
N GLY A 64 13.63 22.56 7.05
CA GLY A 64 14.17 21.41 6.33
C GLY A 64 13.23 20.19 6.32
N GLU A 65 12.54 19.90 7.42
CA GLU A 65 11.56 18.81 7.48
C GLU A 65 10.34 19.09 6.57
N GLU A 66 9.84 20.33 6.59
CA GLU A 66 8.76 20.77 5.70
C GLU A 66 9.20 20.70 4.23
N PHE A 67 10.41 21.17 3.92
CA PHE A 67 10.96 21.10 2.56
C PHE A 67 11.27 19.65 2.12
N LEU A 68 11.64 18.75 3.03
CA LEU A 68 11.85 17.34 2.76
C LEU A 68 10.54 16.66 2.32
N ALA A 69 9.46 16.94 3.05
CA ALA A 69 8.13 16.42 2.69
C ALA A 69 7.69 16.93 1.31
N TYR A 70 7.86 18.21 1.04
CA TYR A 70 7.59 18.83 -0.25
C TYR A 70 8.44 18.21 -1.38
N SER A 71 9.75 18.09 -1.18
CA SER A 71 10.68 17.53 -2.18
C SER A 71 10.32 16.09 -2.57
N LYS A 72 10.02 15.26 -1.57
CA LYS A 72 9.57 13.87 -1.79
C LYS A 72 8.26 13.83 -2.58
N LYS A 73 7.33 14.74 -2.28
CA LYS A 73 6.07 14.84 -3.02
C LYS A 73 6.30 15.23 -4.47
N VAL A 74 7.09 16.26 -4.76
CA VAL A 74 7.37 16.72 -6.12
C VAL A 74 8.00 15.63 -6.98
N LEU A 75 8.98 14.89 -6.45
CA LEU A 75 9.60 13.80 -7.21
C LEU A 75 8.61 12.65 -7.49
N ARG A 76 7.78 12.28 -6.51
CA ARG A 76 6.73 11.26 -6.70
C ARG A 76 5.70 11.67 -7.75
N ASP A 77 5.19 12.88 -7.66
CA ASP A 77 4.19 13.41 -8.61
C ASP A 77 4.75 13.44 -10.03
N THR A 78 6.01 13.84 -10.17
CA THR A 78 6.71 13.84 -11.47
C THR A 78 6.86 12.45 -12.04
N GLU A 79 7.24 11.45 -11.23
CA GLU A 79 7.38 10.07 -11.70
C GLU A 79 6.01 9.48 -12.08
N THR A 80 4.94 9.80 -11.32
CA THR A 80 3.57 9.40 -11.64
C THR A 80 3.13 9.95 -12.99
N ILE A 81 3.34 11.25 -13.26
CA ILE A 81 3.01 11.88 -14.54
C ILE A 81 3.83 11.26 -15.68
N LYS A 82 5.13 11.07 -15.48
CA LYS A 82 6.01 10.45 -16.47
C LYS A 82 5.56 9.03 -16.86
N ASN A 83 5.14 8.25 -15.89
CA ASN A 83 4.62 6.90 -16.13
C ASN A 83 3.26 6.93 -16.88
N LYS A 84 2.37 7.84 -16.52
CA LYS A 84 1.10 8.05 -17.25
C LYS A 84 1.32 8.47 -18.69
N MET A 85 2.23 9.40 -18.94
CA MET A 85 2.54 9.86 -20.29
C MET A 85 3.15 8.78 -21.18
N LYS A 86 3.91 7.85 -20.58
CA LYS A 86 4.57 6.77 -21.34
C LYS A 86 3.63 5.62 -21.70
N ASN A 87 2.71 5.22 -20.83
CA ASN A 87 2.05 3.93 -20.95
C ASN A 87 0.52 3.97 -20.91
N ASN A 88 -0.10 5.11 -20.66
CA ASN A 88 -1.54 5.23 -20.38
C ASN A 88 -2.04 4.19 -19.34
N THR A 89 -1.15 3.77 -18.42
CA THR A 89 -1.39 2.73 -17.41
C THR A 89 -1.70 3.38 -16.08
N MET A 90 -2.75 2.91 -15.41
CA MET A 90 -3.04 3.29 -14.02
C MET A 90 -2.29 2.37 -13.06
N SER A 91 -1.68 2.93 -12.04
CA SER A 91 -1.12 2.17 -10.92
C SER A 91 -2.17 2.00 -9.82
N ILE A 92 -2.52 0.75 -9.52
CA ILE A 92 -3.51 0.40 -8.50
C ILE A 92 -2.82 -0.31 -7.34
N LEU A 93 -3.08 0.12 -6.12
CA LEU A 93 -2.66 -0.55 -4.90
C LEU A 93 -3.87 -1.21 -4.25
N CYS A 94 -3.81 -2.51 -3.97
CA CYS A 94 -4.86 -3.22 -3.26
C CYS A 94 -4.33 -4.49 -2.55
N SER A 95 -5.16 -5.11 -1.73
CA SER A 95 -4.87 -6.46 -1.24
C SER A 95 -5.22 -7.52 -2.28
N GLU A 96 -4.54 -8.67 -2.22
CA GLU A 96 -4.83 -9.82 -3.09
C GLU A 96 -6.31 -10.27 -2.98
N LEU A 97 -6.88 -10.21 -1.79
CA LEU A 97 -8.28 -10.53 -1.55
C LEU A 97 -9.24 -9.60 -2.32
N LEU A 98 -8.99 -8.28 -2.26
CA LEU A 98 -9.80 -7.30 -2.98
C LEU A 98 -9.63 -7.43 -4.49
N PHE A 99 -8.42 -7.66 -4.96
CA PHE A 99 -8.18 -7.89 -6.37
C PHE A 99 -8.95 -9.12 -6.89
N ASN A 100 -8.86 -10.25 -6.20
CA ASN A 100 -9.57 -11.46 -6.60
C ASN A 100 -11.10 -11.27 -6.57
N TYR A 101 -11.63 -10.53 -5.59
CA TYR A 101 -13.04 -10.20 -5.53
C TYR A 101 -13.48 -9.31 -6.70
N LEU A 102 -12.69 -8.27 -7.00
CA LEU A 102 -13.00 -7.27 -8.02
C LEU A 102 -12.60 -7.70 -9.44
N SER A 103 -11.75 -8.71 -9.59
CA SER A 103 -11.32 -9.21 -10.90
C SER A 103 -12.45 -9.85 -11.71
N GLU A 104 -13.53 -10.23 -11.06
CA GLU A 104 -14.76 -10.67 -11.72
C GLU A 104 -15.59 -9.49 -12.27
N SER A 105 -15.36 -8.26 -11.79
CA SER A 105 -15.90 -7.05 -12.39
C SER A 105 -14.94 -6.52 -13.46
N GLU A 106 -15.47 -6.23 -14.65
CA GLU A 106 -14.67 -5.82 -15.81
C GLU A 106 -13.82 -4.55 -15.59
N GLU A 107 -14.14 -3.71 -14.61
CA GLU A 107 -13.47 -2.41 -14.37
C GLU A 107 -11.97 -2.48 -14.09
N ILE A 108 -11.49 -3.53 -13.41
CA ILE A 108 -10.05 -3.66 -13.07
C ILE A 108 -9.27 -4.31 -14.20
N MET A 109 -9.91 -5.15 -15.01
CA MET A 109 -9.26 -5.97 -16.04
C MET A 109 -9.17 -5.29 -17.41
N MET A 110 -9.93 -4.20 -17.65
CA MET A 110 -10.09 -3.61 -18.99
C MET A 110 -8.97 -2.68 -19.46
N SER A 111 -7.92 -2.45 -18.67
CA SER A 111 -6.86 -1.51 -19.06
C SER A 111 -5.48 -2.07 -18.76
N ASN A 112 -4.46 -1.52 -19.40
CA ASN A 112 -3.05 -1.79 -19.09
C ASN A 112 -2.69 -1.30 -17.68
N ASN A 113 -3.37 -1.81 -16.63
CA ASN A 113 -3.15 -1.39 -15.25
C ASN A 113 -1.94 -2.10 -14.64
N SER A 114 -1.16 -1.38 -13.83
CA SER A 114 -0.15 -1.96 -12.97
C SER A 114 -0.76 -2.22 -11.59
N ILE A 115 -0.93 -3.47 -11.23
CA ILE A 115 -1.50 -3.87 -9.94
C ILE A 115 -0.38 -4.16 -8.95
N ASN A 116 -0.44 -3.51 -7.79
CA ASN A 116 0.50 -3.71 -6.70
C ASN A 116 -0.22 -4.32 -5.50
N PHE A 117 0.19 -5.52 -5.11
CA PHE A 117 -0.38 -6.21 -3.96
C PHE A 117 0.34 -5.85 -2.67
N ILE A 118 -0.45 -5.64 -1.61
CA ILE A 118 0.07 -5.38 -0.28
C ILE A 118 -0.92 -5.88 0.79
N SER A 119 -0.42 -6.25 1.96
CA SER A 119 -1.27 -6.55 3.12
C SER A 119 -1.95 -5.27 3.63
N SER A 120 -3.16 -5.40 4.21
CA SER A 120 -3.95 -4.26 4.68
C SER A 120 -3.19 -3.40 5.69
N GLY A 121 -2.40 -4.02 6.56
CA GLY A 121 -1.58 -3.32 7.55
C GLY A 121 -0.45 -2.45 6.97
N ASN A 122 0.00 -2.74 5.76
CA ASN A 122 1.11 -2.03 5.12
C ASN A 122 0.69 -0.96 4.11
N ILE A 123 -0.61 -0.80 3.82
CA ILE A 123 -1.10 0.17 2.82
C ILE A 123 -0.63 1.59 3.12
N ARG A 124 -0.71 2.04 4.38
CA ARG A 124 -0.27 3.39 4.76
C ARG A 124 1.21 3.62 4.45
N LYS A 125 2.07 2.68 4.80
CA LYS A 125 3.52 2.77 4.49
C LYS A 125 3.80 2.77 2.98
N ALA A 126 2.98 2.07 2.20
CA ALA A 126 3.15 2.03 0.76
C ALA A 126 2.80 3.37 0.11
N ILE A 127 1.68 4.00 0.50
CA ILE A 127 1.28 5.31 -0.03
C ILE A 127 2.19 6.45 0.41
N GLU A 128 2.84 6.33 1.59
CA GLU A 128 3.88 7.27 2.02
C GLU A 128 5.13 7.23 1.14
N LYS A 129 5.45 6.06 0.58
CA LYS A 129 6.65 5.85 -0.24
C LYS A 129 6.42 6.09 -1.72
N ASN A 130 5.25 5.73 -2.23
CA ASN A 130 4.91 5.78 -3.64
C ASN A 130 3.53 6.36 -3.86
N ASN A 131 3.33 7.03 -4.99
CA ASN A 131 2.00 7.45 -5.41
C ASN A 131 1.36 6.36 -6.27
N TYR A 132 0.10 6.07 -5.99
CA TYR A 132 -0.75 5.19 -6.78
C TYR A 132 -1.93 5.97 -7.31
N ASP A 133 -2.35 5.75 -8.54
CA ASP A 133 -3.51 6.44 -9.13
C ASP A 133 -4.81 6.08 -8.41
N LYS A 134 -4.92 4.82 -8.00
CA LYS A 134 -6.05 4.29 -7.26
C LYS A 134 -5.57 3.40 -6.10
N VAL A 135 -6.20 3.53 -4.95
CA VAL A 135 -5.97 2.65 -3.80
C VAL A 135 -7.30 2.03 -3.39
N ILE A 136 -7.35 0.70 -3.27
CA ILE A 136 -8.53 -0.03 -2.83
C ILE A 136 -8.17 -0.77 -1.54
N SER A 137 -8.87 -0.47 -0.44
CA SER A 137 -8.45 -0.86 0.90
C SER A 137 -9.62 -1.22 1.81
N PHE A 138 -9.40 -2.17 2.72
CA PHE A 138 -10.33 -2.42 3.84
C PHE A 138 -10.17 -1.42 4.99
N ILE A 139 -9.07 -0.69 5.05
CA ILE A 139 -8.84 0.33 6.08
C ILE A 139 -9.05 1.71 5.49
N LYS A 140 -9.56 2.62 6.32
CA LYS A 140 -9.68 4.03 5.94
C LYS A 140 -8.31 4.67 5.87
N ILE A 141 -8.06 5.36 4.75
CA ILE A 141 -6.86 6.14 4.50
C ILE A 141 -7.16 7.60 4.85
N ASN A 142 -6.33 8.18 5.69
CA ASN A 142 -6.36 9.60 6.03
C ASN A 142 -5.05 10.23 5.52
N ASP A 143 -5.00 10.50 4.22
CA ASP A 143 -3.86 11.12 3.54
C ASP A 143 -4.38 12.19 2.59
N SER A 144 -3.81 13.40 2.68
CA SER A 144 -4.24 14.57 1.90
C SER A 144 -4.06 14.41 0.38
N ASN A 145 -3.26 13.44 -0.07
CA ASN A 145 -3.04 13.16 -1.48
C ASN A 145 -4.10 12.23 -2.08
N TYR A 146 -4.98 11.67 -1.24
CA TYR A 146 -6.00 10.72 -1.67
C TYR A 146 -7.40 11.19 -1.29
N ARG A 147 -8.31 11.16 -2.26
CA ARG A 147 -9.73 11.46 -2.08
C ARG A 147 -10.53 10.16 -2.12
N LEU A 148 -11.36 9.94 -1.10
CA LEU A 148 -12.34 8.86 -1.10
C LEU A 148 -13.29 9.07 -2.29
N SER A 149 -13.37 8.08 -3.19
CA SER A 149 -14.27 8.10 -4.34
C SER A 149 -15.48 7.21 -4.14
N ASN A 150 -15.31 6.06 -3.46
CA ASN A 150 -16.43 5.15 -3.23
C ASN A 150 -16.26 4.35 -1.92
N VAL A 151 -17.39 3.89 -1.38
CA VAL A 151 -17.47 2.94 -0.27
C VAL A 151 -18.42 1.83 -0.69
N ASP A 152 -17.91 0.63 -0.80
CA ASP A 152 -18.65 -0.54 -1.23
C ASP A 152 -18.60 -1.65 -0.18
N THR A 153 -19.43 -2.66 -0.38
CA THR A 153 -19.56 -3.78 0.55
C THR A 153 -19.33 -5.11 -0.16
N MET A 154 -18.47 -5.93 0.41
CA MET A 154 -18.20 -7.29 -0.03
C MET A 154 -18.92 -8.27 0.91
N LYS A 155 -19.75 -9.16 0.37
CA LYS A 155 -20.37 -10.25 1.13
C LYS A 155 -19.43 -11.44 1.19
N VAL A 156 -19.28 -11.98 2.40
CA VAL A 156 -18.43 -13.13 2.68
C VAL A 156 -19.19 -14.19 3.46
N THR A 157 -18.82 -15.44 3.26
CA THR A 157 -19.39 -16.57 3.99
C THR A 157 -18.32 -17.62 4.28
N LEU A 158 -18.65 -18.60 5.13
CA LEU A 158 -17.75 -19.68 5.46
C LEU A 158 -17.77 -20.75 4.36
N TYR A 159 -16.59 -21.14 3.91
CA TYR A 159 -16.39 -22.18 2.90
C TYR A 159 -15.66 -23.39 3.50
N SER A 160 -16.10 -24.57 3.12
CA SER A 160 -15.46 -25.87 3.41
C SER A 160 -15.61 -26.80 2.21
N ASN A 161 -15.02 -27.96 2.21
CA ASN A 161 -15.30 -28.97 1.18
C ASN A 161 -16.39 -29.97 1.59
N GLY A 162 -16.99 -29.82 2.75
CA GLY A 162 -18.14 -30.60 3.21
C GLY A 162 -17.82 -31.99 3.77
N SER A 163 -16.58 -32.48 3.71
CA SER A 163 -16.26 -33.86 4.07
C SER A 163 -16.09 -34.13 5.57
N ASN A 164 -15.77 -33.12 6.40
CA ASN A 164 -15.58 -33.26 7.84
C ASN A 164 -15.71 -31.92 8.57
N TYR A 165 -16.84 -31.26 8.40
CA TYR A 165 -17.07 -29.87 8.83
C TYR A 165 -16.65 -29.57 10.28
N ASP A 166 -16.92 -30.48 11.22
CA ASP A 166 -16.65 -30.28 12.64
C ASP A 166 -15.18 -30.47 13.06
N LYS A 167 -14.38 -31.12 12.21
CA LYS A 167 -12.96 -31.41 12.49
C LYS A 167 -11.99 -30.55 11.68
N GLU A 168 -12.50 -29.74 10.75
CA GLU A 168 -11.69 -28.91 9.89
C GLU A 168 -11.05 -27.74 10.67
N ALA A 169 -9.77 -27.49 10.42
CA ALA A 169 -9.11 -26.33 10.98
C ALA A 169 -9.70 -25.04 10.42
N LEU A 170 -9.80 -23.99 11.25
CA LEU A 170 -10.18 -22.68 10.82
C LEU A 170 -8.97 -21.93 10.26
N LEU A 171 -8.97 -21.67 8.96
CA LEU A 171 -7.87 -21.04 8.24
C LEU A 171 -8.09 -19.53 8.22
N ILE A 172 -7.16 -18.77 8.75
CA ILE A 172 -7.22 -17.31 8.80
C ILE A 172 -5.98 -16.68 8.20
N ASN A 173 -6.12 -15.49 7.65
CA ASN A 173 -4.98 -14.73 7.15
C ASN A 173 -4.11 -14.25 8.32
N LYS A 174 -2.79 -14.27 8.14
CA LYS A 174 -1.82 -13.80 9.14
C LYS A 174 -1.86 -12.27 9.33
N ASP A 175 -2.30 -11.50 8.33
CA ASP A 175 -2.45 -10.04 8.43
C ASP A 175 -3.50 -9.67 9.49
N GLU A 176 -3.07 -9.07 10.59
CA GLU A 176 -3.94 -8.65 11.71
C GLU A 176 -4.99 -7.61 11.28
N PHE A 177 -4.74 -6.87 10.20
CA PHE A 177 -5.66 -5.90 9.63
C PHE A 177 -6.61 -6.50 8.58
N CYS A 178 -6.51 -7.80 8.33
CA CYS A 178 -7.45 -8.49 7.45
C CYS A 178 -8.84 -8.56 8.09
N PRO A 179 -9.89 -7.99 7.46
CA PRO A 179 -11.22 -7.96 8.05
C PRO A 179 -11.82 -9.37 8.21
N LEU A 180 -11.47 -10.30 7.31
CA LEU A 180 -11.97 -11.68 7.42
C LEU A 180 -11.38 -12.39 8.63
N ARG A 181 -10.08 -12.16 8.95
CA ARG A 181 -9.48 -12.62 10.19
C ARG A 181 -10.26 -12.11 11.40
N LYS A 182 -10.52 -10.80 11.43
CA LYS A 182 -11.25 -10.18 12.55
C LYS A 182 -12.63 -10.77 12.72
N ILE A 183 -13.42 -10.84 11.65
CA ILE A 183 -14.78 -11.42 11.70
C ILE A 183 -14.73 -12.88 12.20
N THR A 184 -13.78 -13.67 11.71
CA THR A 184 -13.61 -15.06 12.09
C THR A 184 -13.36 -15.21 13.58
N LEU A 185 -12.46 -14.40 14.15
CA LEU A 185 -12.11 -14.45 15.58
C LEU A 185 -13.23 -13.89 16.47
N ASP A 186 -13.84 -12.75 16.08
CA ASP A 186 -14.89 -12.08 16.87
C ASP A 186 -16.16 -12.93 16.97
N ASN A 187 -16.50 -13.67 15.92
CA ASN A 187 -17.71 -14.49 15.90
C ASN A 187 -17.48 -15.92 16.41
N LYS A 188 -16.29 -16.22 16.95
CA LYS A 188 -15.95 -17.57 17.44
C LYS A 188 -16.47 -18.64 16.46
N LEU A 189 -16.17 -18.47 15.16
CA LEU A 189 -16.68 -19.34 14.09
C LEU A 189 -16.14 -20.76 14.22
N ASP A 190 -16.10 -21.16 15.46
CA ASP A 190 -15.75 -22.45 16.00
C ASP A 190 -14.57 -23.17 15.34
N SER A 191 -13.55 -23.41 16.12
CA SER A 191 -12.85 -24.66 16.07
C SER A 191 -11.82 -24.76 17.17
N GLN A 192 -11.59 -25.93 17.57
CA GLN A 192 -10.51 -26.32 18.48
C GLN A 192 -9.13 -26.05 17.86
N ARG A 193 -9.04 -25.68 16.57
CA ARG A 193 -7.76 -25.52 15.86
C ARG A 193 -7.84 -24.38 14.84
N VAL A 194 -7.08 -23.30 15.07
CA VAL A 194 -6.88 -22.18 14.15
C VAL A 194 -5.50 -22.31 13.49
N MET A 195 -5.43 -22.09 12.17
CA MET A 195 -4.21 -22.06 11.40
C MET A 195 -4.05 -20.71 10.71
N GLU A 196 -2.95 -20.01 10.99
CA GLU A 196 -2.60 -18.73 10.38
C GLU A 196 -1.77 -18.93 9.11
N ILE A 197 -2.19 -18.33 8.00
CA ILE A 197 -1.58 -18.52 6.69
C ILE A 197 -1.39 -17.16 6.02
N ASP A 198 -0.21 -16.89 5.47
CA ASP A 198 0.17 -15.64 4.82
C ASP A 198 -0.09 -15.65 3.29
N SER A 199 -1.00 -16.47 2.82
CA SER A 199 -1.33 -16.57 1.39
C SER A 199 -2.80 -16.92 1.21
N LEU A 200 -3.52 -16.06 0.49
CA LEU A 200 -4.91 -16.32 0.13
C LEU A 200 -5.03 -17.57 -0.76
N ALA A 201 -4.13 -17.73 -1.73
CA ALA A 201 -4.12 -18.89 -2.60
C ALA A 201 -3.93 -20.21 -1.84
N ALA A 202 -3.05 -20.20 -0.82
CA ALA A 202 -2.85 -21.35 0.05
C ALA A 202 -4.11 -21.65 0.88
N ILE A 203 -4.78 -20.64 1.45
CA ILE A 203 -6.04 -20.80 2.18
C ILE A 203 -7.08 -21.46 1.27
N ILE A 204 -7.32 -20.91 0.06
CA ILE A 204 -8.29 -21.44 -0.89
C ILE A 204 -7.97 -22.90 -1.25
N ASN A 205 -6.69 -23.20 -1.49
CA ASN A 205 -6.28 -24.56 -1.86
C ASN A 205 -6.50 -25.57 -0.72
N LEU A 206 -6.22 -25.20 0.53
CA LEU A 206 -6.47 -26.05 1.70
C LEU A 206 -7.96 -26.28 1.93
N VAL A 207 -8.81 -25.26 1.73
CA VAL A 207 -10.27 -25.41 1.76
C VAL A 207 -10.72 -26.44 0.72
N LYS A 208 -10.25 -26.35 -0.51
CA LYS A 208 -10.57 -27.30 -1.58
C LYS A 208 -10.15 -28.74 -1.25
N GLN A 209 -9.02 -28.90 -0.58
CA GLN A 209 -8.51 -30.20 -0.16
C GLN A 209 -9.21 -30.77 1.08
N GLY A 210 -10.21 -30.06 1.65
CA GLY A 210 -10.88 -30.48 2.89
C GLY A 210 -9.97 -30.46 4.13
N LYS A 211 -8.92 -29.65 4.10
CA LYS A 211 -7.96 -29.51 5.21
C LYS A 211 -8.30 -28.35 6.16
N GLY A 212 -9.34 -27.60 5.84
CA GLY A 212 -9.79 -26.49 6.65
C GLY A 212 -10.97 -25.76 6.07
N LYS A 213 -11.54 -24.87 6.86
CA LYS A 213 -12.63 -23.94 6.49
C LYS A 213 -12.18 -22.51 6.63
N ALA A 214 -12.65 -21.60 5.77
CA ALA A 214 -12.29 -20.19 5.79
C ALA A 214 -13.43 -19.29 5.38
N LEU A 215 -13.45 -18.05 5.90
CA LEU A 215 -14.28 -16.98 5.33
C LEU A 215 -13.67 -16.54 4.00
N LEU A 216 -14.50 -16.54 2.95
CA LEU A 216 -14.13 -16.08 1.62
C LEU A 216 -15.27 -15.26 1.00
N PRO A 217 -15.01 -14.42 0.00
CA PRO A 217 -16.05 -13.72 -0.75
C PRO A 217 -17.05 -14.67 -1.40
N MET A 218 -18.31 -14.27 -1.48
CA MET A 218 -19.35 -15.08 -2.07
C MET A 218 -19.21 -15.30 -3.59
N THR A 219 -18.35 -14.53 -4.26
CA THR A 219 -18.00 -14.69 -5.68
C THR A 219 -17.25 -15.99 -6.00
N PHE A 220 -16.80 -16.73 -4.99
CA PHE A 220 -16.20 -18.06 -5.20
C PHE A 220 -17.18 -19.18 -5.53
N GLU A 221 -18.45 -18.86 -5.85
CA GLU A 221 -19.58 -19.81 -6.01
C GLU A 221 -19.39 -20.93 -7.05
N ASN A 222 -18.55 -20.78 -8.05
CA ASN A 222 -18.48 -21.70 -9.20
C ASN A 222 -17.36 -22.76 -9.15
N LYS A 223 -16.78 -23.03 -7.98
CA LYS A 223 -15.72 -24.06 -7.90
C LYS A 223 -16.26 -25.35 -7.29
N ARG A 224 -16.43 -26.38 -8.14
CA ARG A 224 -17.10 -27.67 -7.89
C ARG A 224 -16.79 -28.41 -6.59
N ASP A 225 -15.76 -27.99 -5.85
CA ASP A 225 -15.25 -28.74 -4.69
C ASP A 225 -15.38 -27.95 -3.37
N ILE A 226 -16.19 -26.89 -3.33
CA ILE A 226 -16.32 -26.02 -2.15
C ILE A 226 -17.80 -25.82 -1.82
N VAL A 227 -18.17 -26.07 -0.56
CA VAL A 227 -19.51 -25.86 -0.02
C VAL A 227 -19.56 -24.57 0.78
N GLN A 228 -20.58 -23.76 0.55
CA GLN A 228 -20.85 -22.52 1.27
C GLN A 228 -21.78 -22.76 2.47
N ASP A 229 -21.48 -22.14 3.59
CA ASP A 229 -22.42 -22.02 4.70
C ASP A 229 -23.21 -20.70 4.59
N ILE A 230 -24.26 -20.71 3.80
CA ILE A 230 -25.13 -19.54 3.58
C ILE A 230 -25.90 -19.09 4.84
N SER A 231 -25.86 -19.84 5.94
CA SER A 231 -26.48 -19.44 7.20
C SER A 231 -25.69 -18.32 7.92
N LYS A 232 -24.44 -18.10 7.54
CA LYS A 232 -23.53 -17.13 8.14
C LYS A 232 -22.91 -16.22 7.07
N ILE A 233 -23.67 -15.19 6.66
CA ILE A 233 -23.21 -14.17 5.74
C ILE A 233 -22.80 -12.93 6.52
N PHE A 234 -21.60 -12.42 6.22
CA PHE A 234 -21.07 -11.17 6.80
C PHE A 234 -20.84 -10.16 5.70
N GLU A 235 -20.88 -8.89 6.07
CA GLU A 235 -20.61 -7.76 5.18
C GLU A 235 -19.32 -7.05 5.59
N VAL A 236 -18.48 -6.78 4.61
CA VAL A 236 -17.18 -6.13 4.79
C VAL A 236 -17.11 -4.91 3.90
N ASN A 237 -17.01 -3.74 4.49
CA ASN A 237 -16.80 -2.51 3.73
C ASN A 237 -15.38 -2.42 3.21
N TYR A 238 -15.24 -1.93 1.98
CA TYR A 238 -13.98 -1.52 1.41
C TYR A 238 -14.10 -0.12 0.78
N PHE A 239 -12.98 0.54 0.64
CA PHE A 239 -12.90 1.95 0.29
C PHE A 239 -12.03 2.10 -0.96
N THR A 240 -12.51 2.86 -1.92
CA THR A 240 -11.76 3.23 -3.12
C THR A 240 -11.34 4.68 -3.02
N TYR A 241 -10.07 4.94 -3.23
CA TYR A 241 -9.47 6.27 -3.22
C TYR A 241 -8.80 6.55 -4.55
N ASN A 242 -8.96 7.78 -5.03
CA ASN A 242 -8.21 8.30 -6.17
C ASN A 242 -7.17 9.29 -5.70
N HIS A 243 -6.00 9.27 -6.31
CA HIS A 243 -4.96 10.26 -6.08
C HIS A 243 -5.43 11.64 -6.52
N ILE A 244 -5.27 12.65 -5.67
CA ILE A 244 -5.57 14.04 -5.98
C ILE A 244 -4.38 14.62 -6.73
N MET A 245 -4.54 14.90 -8.02
CA MET A 245 -3.60 15.76 -8.72
C MET A 245 -3.94 17.20 -8.33
N HIS A 246 -3.06 17.86 -7.61
CA HIS A 246 -3.15 19.30 -7.42
C HIS A 246 -2.72 19.96 -8.75
N HIS A 247 -3.69 20.49 -9.47
CA HIS A 247 -3.48 21.38 -10.63
C HIS A 247 -2.99 22.74 -10.16
#